data_add108be35981be5c938a01ece19ead0
#
_entry.id   add108be35981be5c938a01ece19ead0
#
_cell.length_a   1.000
_cell.length_b   1.000
_cell.length_c   1.000
_cell.angle_alpha   90.00
_cell.angle_beta   90.00
_cell.angle_gamma   90.00
#
_symmetry.space_group_name_H-M   'P 1'
#
loop_
_entity.id
_entity.type
_entity.pdbx_description
1 polymer ?
#
loop_
_entity_poly.entity_id
_entity_poly.type
_entity_poly.pdbx_seq_one_letter_code
_entity_poly.pdbx_strand_id
1 'polypeptide(L)'
;MSSLQFELKGLEKLQSKLQRVAKMEEVERIVEKHGSEMQKKAVNNASKFRGHYEGRGKNKHFVKPTGATKRSISVNSSKVGRFKYKVAPGTDYAAYVELGTRKMSAQPFIKPAFDDQKKLFKDDLERLVK
;
A
#
# COMPACT_ATOMS: atom_id res chain seq x y z
N MET A 1 -48.37 -24.92 3.27
CA MET A 1 -48.26 -23.52 2.81
C MET A 1 -47.15 -22.79 3.53
N SER A 2 -47.18 -22.75 4.87
CA SER A 2 -46.11 -22.05 5.63
C SER A 2 -44.74 -22.70 5.50
N SER A 3 -44.63 -24.01 5.32
CA SER A 3 -43.36 -24.71 5.14
C SER A 3 -42.66 -24.36 3.80
N LEU A 4 -43.45 -24.24 2.70
CA LEU A 4 -42.91 -23.83 1.40
C LEU A 4 -42.39 -22.40 1.41
N GLN A 5 -43.15 -21.50 2.05
CA GLN A 5 -42.71 -20.11 2.21
C GLN A 5 -41.44 -20.01 3.06
N PHE A 6 -41.33 -20.86 4.11
CA PHE A 6 -40.17 -20.91 4.97
C PHE A 6 -38.90 -21.36 4.20
N GLU A 7 -39.04 -22.38 3.36
CA GLU A 7 -37.94 -22.87 2.50
C GLU A 7 -37.45 -21.82 1.54
N LEU A 8 -38.35 -21.06 0.87
CA LEU A 8 -38.00 -19.98 0.00
C LEU A 8 -37.21 -18.90 0.71
N LYS A 9 -37.62 -18.52 1.91
CA LYS A 9 -36.88 -17.55 2.74
C LYS A 9 -35.46 -18.04 3.08
N GLY A 10 -35.33 -19.33 3.35
CA GLY A 10 -34.05 -19.96 3.63
C GLY A 10 -33.10 -19.89 2.43
N LEU A 11 -33.63 -20.16 1.23
CA LEU A 11 -32.88 -20.07 -0.02
C LEU A 11 -32.41 -18.63 -0.31
N GLU A 12 -33.30 -17.65 -0.12
CA GLU A 12 -32.96 -16.24 -0.32
C GLU A 12 -31.85 -15.79 0.63
N LYS A 13 -31.92 -16.17 1.92
CA LYS A 13 -30.89 -15.87 2.91
C LYS A 13 -29.55 -16.49 2.53
N LEU A 14 -29.57 -17.75 2.08
CA LEU A 14 -28.38 -18.46 1.65
C LEU A 14 -27.75 -17.77 0.43
N GLN A 15 -28.56 -17.41 -0.56
CA GLN A 15 -28.11 -16.70 -1.77
C GLN A 15 -27.48 -15.36 -1.41
N SER A 16 -28.11 -14.57 -0.54
CA SER A 16 -27.57 -13.29 -0.06
C SER A 16 -26.25 -13.46 0.66
N LYS A 17 -26.13 -14.52 1.49
CA LYS A 17 -24.92 -14.84 2.21
C LYS A 17 -23.78 -15.23 1.26
N LEU A 18 -24.07 -16.04 0.25
CA LEU A 18 -23.10 -16.45 -0.79
C LEU A 18 -22.62 -15.26 -1.60
N GLN A 19 -23.53 -14.35 -1.98
CA GLN A 19 -23.18 -13.12 -2.69
C GLN A 19 -22.27 -12.24 -1.84
N ARG A 20 -22.53 -12.15 -0.54
CA ARG A 20 -21.71 -11.38 0.39
C ARG A 20 -20.31 -11.95 0.51
N VAL A 21 -20.18 -13.27 0.60
CA VAL A 21 -18.90 -13.96 0.66
C VAL A 21 -18.11 -13.74 -0.64
N ALA A 22 -18.77 -13.86 -1.79
CA ALA A 22 -18.13 -13.60 -3.09
C ALA A 22 -17.63 -12.18 -3.18
N LYS A 23 -18.39 -11.19 -2.73
CA LYS A 23 -17.95 -9.78 -2.70
C LYS A 23 -16.77 -9.57 -1.76
N MET A 24 -16.73 -10.27 -0.63
CA MET A 24 -15.59 -10.21 0.30
C MET A 24 -14.31 -10.76 -0.32
N GLU A 25 -14.41 -11.83 -1.12
CA GLU A 25 -13.26 -12.36 -1.86
C GLU A 25 -12.75 -11.35 -2.88
N GLU A 26 -13.66 -10.64 -3.55
CA GLU A 26 -13.27 -9.57 -4.48
C GLU A 26 -12.60 -8.41 -3.73
N VAL A 27 -13.09 -8.03 -2.56
CA VAL A 27 -12.43 -7.01 -1.73
C VAL A 27 -11.01 -7.44 -1.37
N GLU A 28 -10.82 -8.70 -1.01
CA GLU A 28 -9.50 -9.24 -0.69
C GLU A 28 -8.55 -9.13 -1.89
N ARG A 29 -9.01 -9.49 -3.09
CA ARG A 29 -8.23 -9.35 -4.33
C ARG A 29 -7.89 -7.90 -4.63
N ILE A 30 -8.84 -6.99 -4.42
CA ILE A 30 -8.65 -5.55 -4.62
C ILE A 30 -7.57 -5.03 -3.66
N VAL A 31 -7.61 -5.42 -2.39
CA VAL A 31 -6.61 -5.03 -1.40
C VAL A 31 -5.21 -5.53 -1.80
N GLU A 32 -5.09 -6.79 -2.20
CA GLU A 32 -3.81 -7.35 -2.65
C GLU A 32 -3.27 -6.65 -3.90
N LYS A 33 -4.15 -6.43 -4.88
CA LYS A 33 -3.79 -5.75 -6.13
C LYS A 33 -3.24 -4.35 -5.84
N HIS A 34 -3.99 -3.55 -5.09
CA HIS A 34 -3.59 -2.17 -4.80
C HIS A 34 -2.42 -2.09 -3.84
N GLY A 35 -2.29 -3.03 -2.90
CA GLY A 35 -1.11 -3.13 -2.06
C GLY A 35 0.15 -3.40 -2.86
N SER A 36 0.10 -4.36 -3.78
CA SER A 36 1.22 -4.67 -4.68
C SER A 36 1.57 -3.50 -5.59
N GLU A 37 0.58 -2.83 -6.16
CA GLU A 37 0.80 -1.66 -7.02
C GLU A 37 1.41 -0.49 -6.24
N MET A 38 0.92 -0.24 -5.03
CA MET A 38 1.49 0.78 -4.14
C MET A 38 2.94 0.47 -3.80
N GLN A 39 3.24 -0.79 -3.51
CA GLN A 39 4.61 -1.25 -3.24
C GLN A 39 5.52 -0.95 -4.43
N LYS A 40 5.09 -1.26 -5.64
CA LYS A 40 5.85 -0.99 -6.87
C LYS A 40 6.07 0.52 -7.06
N LYS A 41 5.05 1.33 -6.81
CA LYS A 41 5.17 2.79 -6.90
C LYS A 41 6.14 3.35 -5.87
N ALA A 42 6.08 2.84 -4.63
CA ALA A 42 7.01 3.26 -3.57
C ALA A 42 8.45 2.88 -3.90
N VAL A 43 8.69 1.67 -4.41
CA VAL A 43 10.01 1.20 -4.85
C VAL A 43 10.52 2.08 -6.00
N ASN A 44 9.67 2.37 -6.97
CA ASN A 44 10.01 3.22 -8.10
C ASN A 44 10.36 4.65 -7.64
N ASN A 45 9.59 5.20 -6.72
CA ASN A 45 9.88 6.51 -6.14
C ASN A 45 11.21 6.51 -5.37
N ALA A 46 11.47 5.47 -4.60
CA ALA A 46 12.72 5.33 -3.85
C ALA A 46 13.93 5.17 -4.78
N SER A 47 13.76 4.63 -5.98
CA SER A 47 14.84 4.51 -6.96
C SER A 47 15.31 5.87 -7.52
N LYS A 48 14.52 6.91 -7.31
CA LYS A 48 14.82 8.28 -7.76
C LYS A 48 15.48 9.13 -6.67
N PHE A 49 15.85 8.54 -5.55
CA PHE A 49 16.50 9.27 -4.46
C PHE A 49 17.81 9.88 -4.95
N ARG A 50 18.02 11.12 -4.53
CA ARG A 50 19.26 11.85 -4.76
C ARG A 50 20.16 11.69 -3.53
N GLY A 51 21.46 11.70 -3.77
CA GLY A 51 22.43 11.75 -2.67
C GLY A 51 22.35 13.06 -1.91
N HIS A 52 23.11 13.16 -0.86
CA HIS A 52 23.16 14.34 -0.01
C HIS A 52 24.59 14.57 0.47
N TYR A 53 24.84 15.77 1.01
CA TYR A 53 26.14 16.10 1.58
C TYR A 53 26.14 15.90 3.08
N GLU A 54 27.19 15.27 3.59
CA GLU A 54 27.43 15.11 5.02
C GLU A 54 28.75 15.77 5.42
N GLY A 55 28.86 16.10 6.70
CA GLY A 55 30.07 16.73 7.26
C GLY A 55 30.04 18.25 7.17
N ARG A 56 31.08 18.87 7.69
CA ARG A 56 31.25 20.33 7.72
C ARG A 56 32.65 20.74 7.22
N GLY A 57 32.72 21.88 6.55
CA GLY A 57 33.99 22.45 6.09
C GLY A 57 34.74 21.49 5.18
N LYS A 58 36.00 21.19 5.54
CA LYS A 58 36.86 20.30 4.75
C LYS A 58 36.39 18.85 4.73
N ASN A 59 35.57 18.45 5.71
CA ASN A 59 35.03 17.09 5.82
C ASN A 59 33.69 16.93 5.10
N LYS A 60 33.20 17.96 4.42
CA LYS A 60 31.98 17.88 3.65
C LYS A 60 32.19 16.96 2.44
N HIS A 61 31.37 15.93 2.34
CA HIS A 61 31.44 14.96 1.24
C HIS A 61 30.04 14.57 0.76
N PHE A 62 29.98 14.14 -0.48
CA PHE A 62 28.74 13.71 -1.10
C PHE A 62 28.50 12.23 -0.82
N VAL A 63 27.30 11.90 -0.32
CA VAL A 63 26.88 10.52 -0.06
C VAL A 63 25.88 10.11 -1.13
N LYS A 64 26.22 9.09 -1.91
CA LYS A 64 25.36 8.55 -2.96
C LYS A 64 24.27 7.66 -2.33
N PRO A 65 23.04 7.61 -2.93
CA PRO A 65 22.03 6.66 -2.48
C PRO A 65 22.53 5.23 -2.64
N THR A 66 22.35 4.41 -1.59
CA THR A 66 22.79 3.00 -1.59
C THR A 66 21.74 2.04 -2.12
N GLY A 67 20.50 2.48 -2.24
CA GLY A 67 19.37 1.63 -2.57
C GLY A 67 18.87 0.77 -1.41
N ALA A 68 19.38 0.99 -0.19
CA ALA A 68 18.97 0.23 1.00
C ALA A 68 17.48 0.40 1.31
N THR A 69 16.98 1.63 1.26
CA THR A 69 15.55 1.91 1.49
C THR A 69 14.68 1.24 0.44
N LYS A 70 15.06 1.35 -0.83
CA LYS A 70 14.37 0.69 -1.94
C LYS A 70 14.26 -0.83 -1.74
N ARG A 71 15.36 -1.47 -1.38
CA ARG A 71 15.37 -2.91 -1.11
C ARG A 71 14.55 -3.27 0.11
N SER A 72 14.58 -2.43 1.16
CA SER A 72 13.83 -2.67 2.39
C SER A 72 12.32 -2.63 2.19
N ILE A 73 11.82 -1.81 1.26
CA ILE A 73 10.39 -1.77 0.91
C ILE A 73 9.94 -3.14 0.41
N SER A 74 10.70 -3.75 -0.48
CA SER A 74 10.35 -5.05 -1.04
C SER A 74 10.34 -6.17 0.01
N VAL A 75 11.25 -6.10 0.98
CA VAL A 75 11.37 -7.10 2.06
C VAL A 75 10.26 -6.95 3.10
N ASN A 76 9.93 -5.70 3.46
CA ASN A 76 9.01 -5.41 4.58
C ASN A 76 7.56 -5.22 4.16
N SER A 77 7.27 -5.18 2.87
CA SER A 77 5.90 -5.02 2.37
C SER A 77 5.27 -6.38 2.13
N SER A 78 4.09 -6.59 2.67
CA SER A 78 3.37 -7.86 2.54
C SER A 78 1.92 -7.74 2.95
N LYS A 79 1.14 -8.77 2.59
CA LYS A 79 -0.22 -8.94 3.09
C LYS A 79 -0.14 -9.34 4.58
N VAL A 80 -0.70 -8.52 5.44
CA VAL A 80 -0.67 -8.73 6.91
C VAL A 80 -2.01 -9.19 7.48
N GLY A 81 -3.03 -9.30 6.65
CA GLY A 81 -4.34 -9.77 7.03
C GLY A 81 -5.21 -9.95 5.79
N ARG A 82 -6.40 -10.49 5.95
CA ARG A 82 -7.30 -10.76 4.81
C ARG A 82 -7.62 -9.49 4.02
N PHE A 83 -7.81 -8.37 4.72
CA PHE A 83 -8.15 -7.08 4.10
C PHE A 83 -7.10 -6.01 4.38
N LYS A 84 -5.86 -6.42 4.58
CA LYS A 84 -4.81 -5.52 5.01
C LYS A 84 -3.51 -5.82 4.28
N TYR A 85 -2.96 -4.80 3.64
CA TYR A 85 -1.66 -4.87 3.01
C TYR A 85 -0.77 -3.77 3.58
N LYS A 86 0.44 -4.12 3.97
CA LYS A 86 1.40 -3.18 4.54
C LYS A 86 2.48 -2.88 3.52
N VAL A 87 2.70 -1.60 3.24
CA VAL A 87 3.83 -1.11 2.44
C VAL A 87 4.68 -0.23 3.34
N ALA A 88 5.88 -0.67 3.63
CA ALA A 88 6.75 0.03 4.56
C ALA A 88 8.22 -0.20 4.25
N PRO A 89 9.07 0.83 4.44
CA PRO A 89 10.51 0.64 4.45
C PRO A 89 10.97 0.05 5.78
N GLY A 90 12.13 -0.60 5.77
CA GLY A 90 12.74 -1.17 6.97
C GLY A 90 14.01 -0.47 7.42
N THR A 91 14.37 0.66 6.81
CA THR A 91 15.56 1.41 7.18
C THR A 91 15.23 2.47 8.24
N ASP A 92 16.15 2.69 9.17
CA ASP A 92 15.95 3.64 10.27
C ASP A 92 15.85 5.08 9.80
N TYR A 93 16.52 5.42 8.70
CA TYR A 93 16.54 6.78 8.16
C TYR A 93 15.42 7.08 7.16
N ALA A 94 14.54 6.13 6.88
CA ALA A 94 13.47 6.30 5.89
C ALA A 94 12.54 7.48 6.22
N ALA A 95 12.23 7.69 7.50
CA ALA A 95 11.41 8.80 7.95
C ALA A 95 12.07 10.15 7.63
N TYR A 96 13.38 10.24 7.77
CA TYR A 96 14.13 11.45 7.43
C TYR A 96 14.09 11.74 5.93
N VAL A 97 14.16 10.73 5.10
CA VAL A 97 14.06 10.88 3.65
C VAL A 97 12.65 11.35 3.26
N GLU A 98 11.62 10.74 3.83
CA GLU A 98 10.22 11.08 3.54
C GLU A 98 9.88 12.51 3.94
N LEU A 99 10.29 12.94 5.13
CA LEU A 99 9.91 14.22 5.73
C LEU A 99 10.97 15.30 5.56
N GLY A 100 12.21 14.92 5.28
CA GLY A 100 13.33 15.84 5.22
C GLY A 100 13.88 16.18 6.61
N THR A 101 15.03 16.85 6.62
CA THR A 101 15.69 17.33 7.82
C THR A 101 16.19 18.75 7.59
N ARG A 102 16.79 19.39 8.62
CA ARG A 102 17.42 20.71 8.48
C ARG A 102 18.51 20.73 7.41
N LYS A 103 19.18 19.60 7.18
CA LYS A 103 20.32 19.46 6.26
C LYS A 103 19.96 18.82 4.92
N MET A 104 18.75 18.29 4.79
CA MET A 104 18.35 17.53 3.62
C MET A 104 16.89 17.82 3.28
N SER A 105 16.64 18.14 2.01
CA SER A 105 15.27 18.31 1.51
C SER A 105 14.50 16.99 1.52
N ALA A 106 13.21 17.07 1.77
CA ALA A 106 12.34 15.89 1.73
C ALA A 106 12.36 15.25 0.34
N GLN A 107 12.41 13.93 0.31
CA GLN A 107 12.27 13.13 -0.92
C GLN A 107 11.19 12.08 -0.66
N PRO A 108 9.90 12.48 -0.62
CA PRO A 108 8.82 11.55 -0.26
C PRO A 108 8.69 10.43 -1.30
N PHE A 109 8.46 9.22 -0.84
CA PHE A 109 8.32 8.05 -1.69
C PHE A 109 7.10 7.20 -1.34
N ILE A 110 6.71 7.17 -0.07
CA ILE A 110 5.51 6.43 0.38
C ILE A 110 4.24 7.26 0.16
N LYS A 111 4.25 8.51 0.58
CA LYS A 111 3.08 9.38 0.47
C LYS A 111 2.59 9.57 -0.97
N PRO A 112 3.47 9.86 -1.96
CA PRO A 112 3.02 9.92 -3.35
C PRO A 112 2.43 8.61 -3.86
N ALA A 113 3.03 7.48 -3.51
CA ALA A 113 2.52 6.16 -3.88
C ALA A 113 1.14 5.92 -3.27
N PHE A 114 0.95 6.29 -2.01
CA PHE A 114 -0.33 6.17 -1.31
C PHE A 114 -1.40 7.08 -1.94
N ASP A 115 -1.07 8.34 -2.19
CA ASP A 115 -2.02 9.30 -2.75
C ASP A 115 -2.50 8.88 -4.14
N ASP A 116 -1.60 8.40 -4.99
CA ASP A 116 -1.96 7.89 -6.31
C ASP A 116 -2.83 6.64 -6.21
N GLN A 117 -2.45 5.71 -5.35
CA GLN A 117 -3.14 4.43 -5.23
C GLN A 117 -4.49 4.54 -4.54
N LYS A 118 -4.64 5.50 -3.63
CA LYS A 118 -5.88 5.73 -2.87
C LYS A 118 -7.09 5.95 -3.80
N LYS A 119 -6.91 6.77 -4.83
CA LYS A 119 -7.98 7.06 -5.80
C LYS A 119 -8.38 5.81 -6.57
N LEU A 120 -7.40 5.07 -7.06
CA LEU A 120 -7.63 3.85 -7.83
C LEU A 120 -8.30 2.76 -6.97
N PHE A 121 -7.86 2.63 -5.74
CA PHE A 121 -8.43 1.70 -4.77
C PHE A 121 -9.90 2.03 -4.48
N LYS A 122 -10.18 3.29 -4.22
CA LYS A 122 -11.55 3.77 -3.98
C LYS A 122 -12.45 3.51 -5.18
N ASP A 123 -11.97 3.79 -6.39
CA ASP A 123 -12.73 3.57 -7.62
C ASP A 123 -13.08 2.09 -7.81
N ASP A 124 -12.13 1.19 -7.56
CA ASP A 124 -12.37 -0.25 -7.66
C ASP A 124 -13.40 -0.73 -6.63
N LEU A 125 -13.35 -0.21 -5.40
CA LEU A 125 -14.34 -0.53 -4.38
C LEU A 125 -15.72 -0.01 -4.75
N GLU A 126 -15.82 1.18 -5.30
CA GLU A 126 -17.10 1.76 -5.74
C GLU A 126 -17.73 0.95 -6.87
N ARG A 127 -16.92 0.45 -7.80
CA ARG A 127 -17.42 -0.44 -8.88
C ARG A 127 -17.99 -1.74 -8.34
N LEU A 128 -17.42 -2.24 -7.25
CA LEU A 128 -17.86 -3.49 -6.66
C LEU A 128 -19.26 -3.39 -6.05
N VAL A 129 -19.62 -2.24 -5.50
CA VAL A 129 -20.92 -2.03 -4.84
C VAL A 129 -22.01 -1.50 -5.77
N LYS A 130 -21.67 -1.24 -7.01
CA LYS A 130 -22.65 -0.88 -8.07
C LYS A 130 -23.18 -2.14 -8.81
#